data_afb5c8707c4aa7b77b9366d26b128c8e
#
_entry.id   afb5c8707c4aa7b77b9366d26b128c8e
#
_cell.length_a   1.000
_cell.length_b   1.000
_cell.length_c   1.000
_cell.angle_alpha   90.00
_cell.angle_beta   90.00
_cell.angle_gamma   90.00
#
_symmetry.space_group_name_H-M   'P 1'
#
loop_
_entity.id
_entity.type
_entity.pdbx_description
1 polymer ?
#
loop_
_entity_poly.entity_id
_entity_poly.type
_entity_poly.pdbx_seq_one_letter_code
_entity_poly.pdbx_strand_id
1 'polypeptide(L)'
;GILVSNPGNPTGCVYTKDEVYMLAEIAKEHDLWIVADEVYREFIYEGLDYTSFGNVKEIEDRCVIIDSVSKRYSACGARIGSIACKNAELIGEIMKLCQGRLCIATLEQLGAAALFNETPASYLKQVNEEYCKRRDTLYNELMKADGVICKKPMGAFYIVAKLPVDNAEDFVKWMSVSYT
;
A
#
# COMPACT_ATOMS: atom_id res chain seq x y z
N GLY A 1 0.44 -19.89 -0.98
CA GLY A 1 0.47 -18.56 -1.57
C GLY A 1 1.34 -17.58 -0.79
N ILE A 2 1.71 -16.50 -1.43
CA ILE A 2 2.48 -15.40 -0.84
C ILE A 2 1.59 -14.17 -0.82
N LEU A 3 1.36 -13.58 0.35
CA LEU A 3 0.68 -12.30 0.50
C LEU A 3 1.72 -11.23 0.82
N VAL A 4 1.80 -10.19 -0.01
CA VAL A 4 2.74 -9.09 0.15
C VAL A 4 2.00 -7.75 0.13
N SER A 5 2.52 -6.76 0.86
CA SER A 5 2.11 -5.37 0.74
C SER A 5 3.31 -4.56 0.25
N ASN A 6 3.18 -3.93 -0.92
CA ASN A 6 4.27 -3.16 -1.53
C ASN A 6 3.74 -1.84 -2.12
N PRO A 7 4.06 -0.70 -1.52
CA PRO A 7 4.76 -0.46 -0.24
C PRO A 7 4.06 -1.03 0.99
N GLY A 8 4.83 -1.40 2.00
CA GLY A 8 4.38 -2.15 3.15
C GLY A 8 3.64 -1.31 4.21
N ASN A 9 2.50 -1.77 4.65
CA ASN A 9 1.81 -1.31 5.86
C ASN A 9 2.04 -2.35 6.98
N PRO A 10 2.58 -1.99 8.14
CA PRO A 10 2.92 -0.64 8.62
C PRO A 10 4.40 -0.23 8.45
N THR A 11 5.21 -1.03 7.78
CA THR A 11 6.69 -0.88 7.81
C THR A 11 7.24 0.25 6.95
N GLY A 12 6.49 0.69 5.94
CA GLY A 12 6.96 1.65 4.94
C GLY A 12 8.08 1.10 4.04
N CYS A 13 8.29 -0.22 4.04
CA CYS A 13 9.25 -0.86 3.14
C CYS A 13 8.75 -0.81 1.70
N VAL A 14 9.68 -0.65 0.76
CA VAL A 14 9.44 -0.79 -0.68
C VAL A 14 10.37 -1.88 -1.17
N TYR A 15 9.81 -2.88 -1.85
CA TYR A 15 10.62 -3.93 -2.45
C TYR A 15 11.36 -3.39 -3.68
N THR A 16 12.63 -3.70 -3.76
CA THR A 16 13.45 -3.45 -4.95
C THR A 16 12.97 -4.33 -6.10
N LYS A 17 13.35 -3.95 -7.32
CA LYS A 17 13.07 -4.75 -8.50
C LYS A 17 13.57 -6.19 -8.35
N ASP A 18 14.79 -6.38 -7.85
CA ASP A 18 15.39 -7.69 -7.67
C ASP A 18 14.63 -8.54 -6.63
N GLU A 19 14.15 -7.93 -5.55
CA GLU A 19 13.33 -8.61 -4.55
C GLU A 19 11.97 -9.03 -5.12
N VAL A 20 11.33 -8.19 -5.95
CA VAL A 20 10.09 -8.54 -6.65
C VAL A 20 10.30 -9.74 -7.57
N TYR A 21 11.39 -9.73 -8.37
CA TYR A 21 11.69 -10.86 -9.25
C TYR A 21 12.09 -12.12 -8.49
N MET A 22 12.83 -12.00 -7.40
CA MET A 22 13.16 -13.14 -6.52
C MET A 22 11.90 -13.82 -5.97
N LEU A 23 10.94 -13.03 -5.47
CA LEU A 23 9.67 -13.57 -4.99
C LEU A 23 8.84 -14.21 -6.11
N ALA A 24 8.90 -13.65 -7.31
CA ALA A 24 8.25 -14.22 -8.49
C ALA A 24 8.87 -15.58 -8.89
N GLU A 25 10.18 -15.70 -8.85
CA GLU A 25 10.87 -16.97 -9.11
C GLU A 25 10.49 -18.05 -8.07
N ILE A 26 10.48 -17.70 -6.78
CA ILE A 26 10.03 -18.59 -5.71
C ILE A 26 8.57 -19.04 -5.95
N ALA A 27 7.71 -18.10 -6.31
CA ALA A 27 6.31 -18.41 -6.58
C ALA A 27 6.14 -19.36 -7.77
N LYS A 28 6.94 -19.18 -8.82
CA LYS A 28 6.96 -20.06 -9.99
C LYS A 28 7.50 -21.44 -9.66
N GLU A 29 8.63 -21.53 -8.94
CA GLU A 29 9.30 -22.78 -8.58
C GLU A 29 8.40 -23.67 -7.69
N HIS A 30 7.67 -23.04 -6.76
CA HIS A 30 6.86 -23.76 -5.79
C HIS A 30 5.36 -23.74 -6.09
N ASP A 31 4.96 -23.39 -7.31
CA ASP A 31 3.57 -23.30 -7.76
C ASP A 31 2.67 -22.48 -6.81
N LEU A 32 3.16 -21.30 -6.39
CA LEU A 32 2.46 -20.44 -5.47
C LEU A 32 1.76 -19.28 -6.18
N TRP A 33 0.66 -18.84 -5.62
CA TRP A 33 0.03 -17.57 -5.97
C TRP A 33 0.70 -16.41 -5.23
N ILE A 34 0.80 -15.26 -5.90
CA ILE A 34 1.14 -13.99 -5.26
C ILE A 34 -0.13 -13.12 -5.20
N VAL A 35 -0.47 -12.68 -3.99
CA VAL A 35 -1.48 -11.64 -3.76
C VAL A 35 -0.75 -10.39 -3.30
N ALA A 36 -0.67 -9.40 -4.18
CA ALA A 36 0.06 -8.17 -3.94
C ALA A 36 -0.91 -7.02 -3.64
N ASP A 37 -0.89 -6.54 -2.41
CA ASP A 37 -1.57 -5.30 -2.01
C ASP A 37 -0.68 -4.11 -2.38
N GLU A 38 -1.09 -3.41 -3.45
CA GLU A 38 -0.36 -2.28 -4.02
C GLU A 38 -1.07 -0.93 -3.80
N VAL A 39 -1.94 -0.84 -2.81
CA VAL A 39 -2.74 0.38 -2.55
C VAL A 39 -1.89 1.62 -2.26
N TYR A 40 -0.64 1.45 -1.86
CA TYR A 40 0.31 2.52 -1.56
C TYR A 40 1.31 2.80 -2.68
N ARG A 41 1.18 2.25 -3.87
CA ARG A 41 2.17 2.35 -4.95
C ARG A 41 2.48 3.78 -5.41
N GLU A 42 1.61 4.74 -5.16
CA GLU A 42 1.85 6.16 -5.46
C GLU A 42 2.67 6.87 -4.38
N PHE A 43 2.85 6.24 -3.22
CA PHE A 43 3.59 6.80 -2.08
C PHE A 43 4.97 6.15 -2.01
N ILE A 44 5.84 6.55 -2.91
CA ILE A 44 7.24 6.11 -3.01
C ILE A 44 8.12 7.34 -2.87
N TYR A 45 9.12 7.28 -2.03
CA TYR A 45 9.95 8.42 -1.68
C TYR A 45 11.37 8.30 -2.24
N GLU A 46 12.10 9.43 -2.26
CA GLU A 46 13.52 9.51 -2.61
C GLU A 46 13.87 9.04 -4.02
N GLY A 47 12.91 9.12 -4.96
CA GLY A 47 13.15 8.76 -6.36
C GLY A 47 13.39 7.27 -6.58
N LEU A 48 12.93 6.42 -5.65
CA LEU A 48 12.98 4.98 -5.85
C LEU A 48 12.08 4.55 -7.00
N ASP A 49 12.58 3.62 -7.80
CA ASP A 49 11.80 2.96 -8.84
C ASP A 49 10.86 1.92 -8.21
N TYR A 50 9.57 2.04 -8.53
CA TYR A 50 8.58 1.07 -8.13
C TYR A 50 8.39 0.00 -9.20
N THR A 51 8.43 -1.26 -8.78
CA THR A 51 8.10 -2.40 -9.62
C THR A 51 6.85 -3.10 -9.10
N SER A 52 5.77 -3.09 -9.87
CA SER A 52 4.56 -3.87 -9.58
C SER A 52 4.79 -5.35 -9.86
N PHE A 53 4.25 -6.22 -9.01
CA PHE A 53 4.20 -7.67 -9.28
C PHE A 53 3.40 -7.99 -10.56
N GLY A 54 2.42 -7.17 -10.91
CA GLY A 54 1.65 -7.30 -12.14
C GLY A 54 2.45 -7.08 -13.44
N ASN A 55 3.66 -6.53 -13.34
CA ASN A 55 4.56 -6.35 -14.49
C ASN A 55 5.48 -7.55 -14.74
N VAL A 56 5.50 -8.55 -13.84
CA VAL A 56 6.33 -9.76 -13.97
C VAL A 56 5.59 -10.79 -14.81
N LYS A 57 6.01 -10.94 -16.06
CA LYS A 57 5.32 -11.80 -17.04
C LYS A 57 5.32 -13.28 -16.67
N GLU A 58 6.35 -13.72 -15.99
CA GLU A 58 6.58 -15.12 -15.61
C GLU A 58 5.55 -15.66 -14.62
N ILE A 59 4.81 -14.76 -13.94
CA ILE A 59 3.79 -15.10 -12.95
C ILE A 59 2.44 -14.44 -13.24
N GLU A 60 2.21 -13.91 -14.43
CA GLU A 60 1.01 -13.11 -14.75
C GLU A 60 -0.31 -13.87 -14.58
N ASP A 61 -0.29 -15.20 -14.70
CA ASP A 61 -1.43 -16.11 -14.54
C ASP A 61 -1.71 -16.46 -13.07
N ARG A 62 -0.78 -16.18 -12.16
CA ARG A 62 -0.84 -16.48 -10.73
C ARG A 62 -0.59 -15.27 -9.83
N CYS A 63 -0.63 -14.08 -10.39
CA CYS A 63 -0.48 -12.83 -9.65
C CYS A 63 -1.82 -12.10 -9.57
N VAL A 64 -2.21 -11.76 -8.36
CA VAL A 64 -3.41 -10.98 -8.05
C VAL A 64 -2.98 -9.65 -7.46
N ILE A 65 -3.29 -8.56 -8.16
CA ILE A 65 -3.03 -7.20 -7.67
C ILE A 65 -4.30 -6.66 -6.99
N ILE A 66 -4.13 -6.14 -5.79
CA ILE A 66 -5.16 -5.42 -5.06
C ILE A 66 -4.84 -3.93 -5.07
N ASP A 67 -5.80 -3.11 -5.46
CA ASP A 67 -5.69 -1.66 -5.50
C ASP A 67 -6.95 -0.98 -4.96
N SER A 68 -6.88 0.32 -4.68
CA SER A 68 -8.02 1.08 -4.15
C SER A 68 -7.87 2.58 -4.44
N VAL A 69 -8.99 3.26 -4.63
CA VAL A 69 -9.04 4.72 -4.68
C VAL A 69 -8.79 5.37 -3.31
N SER A 70 -8.90 4.59 -2.24
CA SER A 70 -8.87 5.06 -0.84
C SER A 70 -7.63 5.87 -0.50
N LYS A 71 -6.45 5.41 -0.94
CA LYS A 71 -5.17 6.04 -0.60
C LYS A 71 -4.73 7.03 -1.67
N ARG A 72 -4.71 6.58 -2.91
CA ARG A 72 -4.30 7.36 -4.07
C ARG A 72 -5.01 8.70 -4.19
N TYR A 73 -6.32 8.73 -3.97
CA TYR A 73 -7.17 9.91 -4.14
C TYR A 73 -7.77 10.44 -2.83
N SER A 74 -7.27 9.98 -1.67
CA SER A 74 -7.85 10.31 -0.36
C SER A 74 -9.36 10.04 -0.27
N ALA A 75 -9.84 9.06 -1.04
CA ALA A 75 -11.26 8.72 -1.19
C ALA A 75 -11.65 7.47 -0.38
N CYS A 76 -11.16 7.37 0.86
CA CYS A 76 -11.39 6.20 1.70
C CYS A 76 -12.87 5.97 2.05
N GLY A 77 -13.69 7.02 2.05
CA GLY A 77 -15.14 6.95 2.27
C GLY A 77 -15.91 6.34 1.10
N ALA A 78 -15.37 6.38 -0.12
CA ALA A 78 -16.03 5.82 -1.32
C ALA A 78 -16.13 4.28 -1.30
N ARG A 79 -15.33 3.59 -0.50
CA ARG A 79 -15.32 2.13 -0.35
C ARG A 79 -15.14 1.37 -1.66
N ILE A 80 -14.29 1.87 -2.57
CA ILE A 80 -13.99 1.28 -3.87
C ILE A 80 -12.56 0.75 -3.90
N GLY A 81 -12.43 -0.51 -4.25
CA GLY A 81 -11.18 -1.18 -4.57
C GLY A 81 -11.32 -2.01 -5.82
N SER A 82 -10.22 -2.55 -6.30
CA SER A 82 -10.17 -3.40 -7.48
C SER A 82 -9.24 -4.58 -7.27
N ILE A 83 -9.54 -5.66 -7.98
CA ILE A 83 -8.69 -6.83 -8.12
C ILE A 83 -8.35 -6.94 -9.60
N ALA A 84 -7.07 -7.10 -9.91
CA ALA A 84 -6.60 -7.34 -11.25
C ALA A 84 -5.78 -8.64 -11.30
N CYS A 85 -6.11 -9.52 -12.25
CA CYS A 85 -5.40 -10.76 -12.52
C CYS A 85 -5.60 -11.14 -13.98
N LYS A 86 -4.61 -11.77 -14.61
CA LYS A 86 -4.74 -12.27 -15.99
C LYS A 86 -5.34 -13.68 -16.07
N ASN A 87 -5.50 -14.37 -14.96
CA ASN A 87 -6.18 -15.65 -14.91
C ASN A 87 -7.70 -15.46 -15.01
N ALA A 88 -8.26 -15.79 -16.18
CA ALA A 88 -9.67 -15.60 -16.48
C ALA A 88 -10.60 -16.48 -15.62
N GLU A 89 -10.16 -17.69 -15.29
CA GLU A 89 -10.91 -18.62 -14.44
C GLU A 89 -11.07 -18.03 -13.02
N LEU A 90 -9.95 -17.61 -12.42
CA LEU A 90 -9.96 -16.96 -11.09
C LEU A 90 -10.84 -15.71 -11.08
N ILE A 91 -10.71 -14.84 -12.10
CA ILE A 91 -11.56 -13.63 -12.19
C ILE A 91 -13.03 -14.01 -12.33
N GLY A 92 -13.36 -15.07 -13.05
CA GLY A 92 -14.72 -15.60 -13.14
C GLY A 92 -15.29 -16.00 -11.77
N GLU A 93 -14.52 -16.68 -10.94
CA GLU A 93 -14.92 -17.07 -9.60
C GLU A 93 -15.05 -15.87 -8.65
N ILE A 94 -14.08 -14.93 -8.70
CA ILE A 94 -14.15 -13.67 -7.94
C ILE A 94 -15.41 -12.87 -8.32
N MET A 95 -15.76 -12.84 -9.61
CA MET A 95 -16.95 -12.13 -10.08
C MET A 95 -18.24 -12.71 -9.45
N LYS A 96 -18.36 -14.03 -9.29
CA LYS A 96 -19.50 -14.65 -8.60
C LYS A 96 -19.62 -14.17 -7.15
N LEU A 97 -18.49 -14.04 -6.44
CA LEU A 97 -18.46 -13.49 -5.07
C LEU A 97 -18.87 -12.01 -5.05
N CYS A 98 -18.40 -11.23 -6.02
CA CYS A 98 -18.79 -9.82 -6.16
C CYS A 98 -20.31 -9.68 -6.42
N GLN A 99 -20.87 -10.50 -7.28
CA GLN A 99 -22.31 -10.53 -7.56
C GLN A 99 -23.13 -10.90 -6.32
N GLY A 100 -22.63 -11.81 -5.49
CA GLY A 100 -23.25 -12.15 -4.21
C GLY A 100 -23.33 -11.00 -3.20
N ARG A 101 -22.40 -10.04 -3.28
CA ARG A 101 -22.42 -8.79 -2.50
C ARG A 101 -23.29 -7.69 -3.09
N LEU A 102 -23.80 -7.87 -4.29
CA LEU A 102 -24.36 -6.82 -5.15
C LEU A 102 -23.27 -5.85 -5.65
N CYS A 103 -23.67 -4.74 -6.29
CA CYS A 103 -22.75 -3.77 -6.83
C CYS A 103 -22.32 -2.72 -5.78
N ILE A 104 -21.20 -2.07 -6.06
CA ILE A 104 -20.81 -0.83 -5.37
C ILE A 104 -21.84 0.25 -5.73
N ALA A 105 -22.11 1.17 -4.80
CA ALA A 105 -23.07 2.25 -5.03
C ALA A 105 -22.70 3.08 -6.28
N THR A 106 -23.71 3.42 -7.07
CA THR A 106 -23.52 4.03 -8.41
C THR A 106 -22.83 5.39 -8.34
N LEU A 107 -23.17 6.22 -7.35
CA LEU A 107 -22.56 7.55 -7.19
C LEU A 107 -21.05 7.45 -6.95
N GLU A 108 -20.64 6.54 -6.11
CA GLU A 108 -19.23 6.28 -5.82
C GLU A 108 -18.48 5.74 -7.04
N GLN A 109 -19.14 4.91 -7.87
CA GLN A 109 -18.55 4.46 -9.13
C GLN A 109 -18.33 5.60 -10.11
N LEU A 110 -19.30 6.51 -10.27
CA LEU A 110 -19.17 7.68 -11.12
C LEU A 110 -18.09 8.64 -10.60
N GLY A 111 -18.06 8.85 -9.28
CA GLY A 111 -16.99 9.62 -8.63
C GLY A 111 -15.60 9.02 -8.84
N ALA A 112 -15.46 7.70 -8.70
CA ALA A 112 -14.20 7.03 -8.96
C ALA A 112 -13.76 7.13 -10.43
N ALA A 113 -14.70 7.00 -11.37
CA ALA A 113 -14.42 7.18 -12.79
C ALA A 113 -13.87 8.59 -13.07
N ALA A 114 -14.47 9.63 -12.48
CA ALA A 114 -13.97 11.01 -12.58
C ALA A 114 -12.56 11.14 -11.98
N LEU A 115 -12.31 10.54 -10.80
CA LEU A 115 -10.97 10.54 -10.19
C LEU A 115 -9.90 9.97 -11.13
N PHE A 116 -10.17 8.86 -11.80
CA PHE A 116 -9.22 8.25 -12.73
C PHE A 116 -9.03 9.05 -14.02
N ASN A 117 -10.09 9.66 -14.54
CA ASN A 117 -10.06 10.32 -15.84
C ASN A 117 -9.66 11.80 -15.77
N GLU A 118 -9.95 12.49 -14.68
CA GLU A 118 -9.87 13.95 -14.60
C GLU A 118 -8.79 14.43 -13.61
N THR A 119 -8.29 13.57 -12.70
CA THR A 119 -7.26 13.99 -11.76
C THR A 119 -5.93 14.18 -12.50
N PRO A 120 -5.35 15.40 -12.47
CA PRO A 120 -4.10 15.64 -13.16
C PRO A 120 -2.94 14.91 -12.49
N ALA A 121 -1.94 14.47 -13.27
CA ALA A 121 -0.75 13.79 -12.76
C ALA A 121 0.01 14.63 -11.71
N SER A 122 -0.07 15.96 -11.79
CA SER A 122 0.52 16.89 -10.80
C SER A 122 -0.06 16.73 -9.40
N TYR A 123 -1.31 16.27 -9.27
CA TYR A 123 -1.92 16.00 -7.95
C TYR A 123 -1.16 14.93 -7.19
N LEU A 124 -0.91 13.79 -7.81
CA LEU A 124 -0.18 12.67 -7.17
C LEU A 124 1.23 13.08 -6.78
N LYS A 125 1.90 13.86 -7.64
CA LYS A 125 3.23 14.40 -7.34
C LYS A 125 3.21 15.31 -6.11
N GLN A 126 2.27 16.27 -6.05
CA GLN A 126 2.14 17.20 -4.92
C GLN A 126 1.82 16.46 -3.62
N VAL A 127 0.91 15.48 -3.67
CA VAL A 127 0.56 14.65 -2.51
C VAL A 127 1.79 13.88 -2.01
N ASN A 128 2.54 13.28 -2.93
CA ASN A 128 3.74 12.52 -2.58
C ASN A 128 4.83 13.42 -1.95
N GLU A 129 5.06 14.60 -2.50
CA GLU A 129 5.98 15.61 -1.95
C GLU A 129 5.58 16.04 -0.54
N GLU A 130 4.28 16.23 -0.28
CA GLU A 130 3.76 16.58 1.04
C GLU A 130 3.96 15.45 2.05
N TYR A 131 3.64 14.21 1.68
CA TYR A 131 3.85 13.07 2.58
C TYR A 131 5.35 12.79 2.82
N CYS A 132 6.20 13.04 1.84
CA CYS A 132 7.65 12.97 2.01
C CYS A 132 8.13 13.95 3.09
N LYS A 133 7.66 15.21 3.05
CA LYS A 133 7.97 16.22 4.08
C LYS A 133 7.46 15.82 5.47
N ARG A 134 6.22 15.33 5.57
CA ARG A 134 5.65 14.85 6.84
C ARG A 134 6.47 13.70 7.42
N ARG A 135 6.82 12.72 6.59
CA ARG A 135 7.69 11.60 6.97
C ARG A 135 9.02 12.11 7.52
N ASP A 136 9.70 13.00 6.78
CA ASP A 136 11.01 13.51 7.15
C ASP A 136 10.95 14.29 8.46
N THR A 137 9.94 15.13 8.64
CA THR A 137 9.73 15.86 9.88
C THR A 137 9.56 14.90 11.05
N LEU A 138 8.62 13.95 10.95
CA LEU A 138 8.35 13.00 12.02
C LEU A 138 9.58 12.11 12.31
N TYR A 139 10.22 11.58 11.28
CA TYR A 139 11.42 10.75 11.43
C TYR A 139 12.54 11.51 12.13
N ASN A 140 12.83 12.74 11.71
CA ASN A 140 13.90 13.54 12.27
C ASN A 140 13.61 13.92 13.73
N GLU A 141 12.35 14.21 14.09
CA GLU A 141 11.97 14.48 15.48
C GLU A 141 12.08 13.23 16.36
N LEU A 142 11.63 12.07 15.88
CA LEU A 142 11.78 10.79 16.59
C LEU A 142 13.25 10.46 16.87
N MET A 143 14.12 10.69 15.89
CA MET A 143 15.56 10.37 16.02
C MET A 143 16.33 11.31 16.95
N LYS A 144 15.71 12.41 17.45
CA LYS A 144 16.30 13.27 18.49
C LYS A 144 16.13 12.67 19.89
N ALA A 145 15.21 11.74 20.07
CA ALA A 145 14.96 11.14 21.37
C ALA A 145 15.91 9.96 21.61
N ASP A 146 16.61 9.97 22.73
CA ASP A 146 17.56 8.91 23.09
C ASP A 146 16.86 7.56 23.24
N GLY A 147 17.46 6.53 22.70
CA GLY A 147 16.97 5.14 22.78
C GLY A 147 15.85 4.79 21.80
N VAL A 148 15.40 5.72 20.96
CA VAL A 148 14.47 5.42 19.86
C VAL A 148 15.20 4.69 18.74
N ILE A 149 14.59 3.60 18.25
CA ILE A 149 15.04 2.88 17.06
C ILE A 149 13.95 2.97 16.00
N CYS A 150 14.24 3.59 14.87
CA CYS A 150 13.31 3.76 13.77
C CYS A 150 14.05 3.63 12.43
N LYS A 151 13.52 2.78 11.53
CA LYS A 151 13.96 2.76 10.14
C LYS A 151 13.16 3.79 9.35
N LYS A 152 13.85 4.64 8.59
CA LYS A 152 13.19 5.64 7.73
C LYS A 152 12.31 4.93 6.70
N PRO A 153 11.00 5.20 6.66
CA PRO A 153 10.11 4.58 5.67
C PRO A 153 10.44 5.07 4.26
N MET A 154 10.44 4.17 3.30
CA MET A 154 10.70 4.49 1.90
C MET A 154 9.43 4.59 1.07
N GLY A 155 8.29 4.18 1.63
CA GLY A 155 6.97 4.28 1.00
C GLY A 155 5.83 4.25 2.01
N ALA A 156 4.59 4.26 1.50
CA ALA A 156 3.37 4.38 2.28
C ALA A 156 3.37 5.66 3.15
N PHE A 157 2.58 5.73 4.21
CA PHE A 157 2.57 6.88 5.12
C PHE A 157 2.47 6.42 6.60
N TYR A 158 3.26 5.41 6.93
CA TYR A 158 3.40 4.84 8.26
C TYR A 158 4.85 4.93 8.72
N ILE A 159 5.02 5.08 10.02
CA ILE A 159 6.30 4.96 10.71
C ILE A 159 6.14 3.97 11.85
N VAL A 160 7.07 3.03 11.95
CA VAL A 160 7.19 2.12 13.10
C VAL A 160 8.46 2.48 13.84
N ALA A 161 8.31 2.79 15.12
CA ALA A 161 9.43 3.11 15.99
C ALA A 161 9.38 2.24 17.25
N LYS A 162 10.53 1.71 17.66
CA LYS A 162 10.71 1.17 19.00
C LYS A 162 11.06 2.34 19.93
N LEU A 163 10.24 2.56 20.94
CA LEU A 163 10.45 3.58 21.95
C LEU A 163 11.14 2.99 23.18
N PRO A 164 11.90 3.77 23.95
CA PRO A 164 12.54 3.35 25.19
C PRO A 164 11.53 3.34 26.37
N VAL A 165 10.47 2.54 26.23
CA VAL A 165 9.40 2.38 27.21
C VAL A 165 9.22 0.87 27.51
N ASP A 166 8.84 0.57 28.75
CA ASP A 166 8.65 -0.82 29.17
C ASP A 166 7.41 -1.44 28.54
N ASN A 167 6.35 -0.66 28.37
CA ASN A 167 5.08 -1.11 27.79
C ASN A 167 4.55 -0.04 26.80
N ALA A 168 4.51 -0.40 25.51
CA ALA A 168 4.04 0.48 24.46
C ALA A 168 2.54 0.81 24.58
N GLU A 169 1.72 -0.14 25.09
CA GLU A 169 0.28 0.07 25.25
C GLU A 169 -0.02 1.11 26.33
N ASP A 170 0.69 1.06 27.45
CA ASP A 170 0.56 2.04 28.53
C ASP A 170 1.02 3.43 28.06
N PHE A 171 2.09 3.48 27.29
CA PHE A 171 2.54 4.71 26.65
C PHE A 171 1.48 5.30 25.70
N VAL A 172 0.86 4.48 24.85
CA VAL A 172 -0.22 4.93 23.93
C VAL A 172 -1.43 5.45 24.71
N LYS A 173 -1.83 4.76 25.79
CA LYS A 173 -2.91 5.22 26.66
C LYS A 173 -2.58 6.57 27.32
N TRP A 174 -1.37 6.71 27.82
CA TRP A 174 -0.90 7.97 28.41
C TRP A 174 -0.89 9.10 27.36
N MET A 175 -0.37 8.84 26.17
CA MET A 175 -0.37 9.81 25.06
C MET A 175 -1.78 10.29 24.72
N SER A 176 -2.75 9.38 24.64
CA SER A 176 -4.12 9.71 24.22
C SER A 176 -4.84 10.65 25.20
N VAL A 177 -4.49 10.63 26.49
CA VAL A 177 -5.10 11.51 27.52
C VAL A 177 -4.25 12.73 27.86
N SER A 178 -2.99 12.78 27.44
CA SER A 178 -2.07 13.88 27.79
C SER A 178 -2.06 15.00 26.75
N TYR A 179 -2.61 14.77 25.56
CA TYR A 179 -2.62 15.73 24.45
C TYR A 179 -4.03 16.04 23.92
N THR A 180 -5.05 15.69 24.65
CA THR A 180 -6.46 16.14 24.46
C THR A 180 -6.84 17.24 25.52
#